data_d4d8935a552271db2301133922193237
#
_entry.id   d4d8935a552271db2301133922193237
#
_cell.length_a   1.000
_cell.length_b   1.000
_cell.length_c   1.000
_cell.angle_alpha   90.00
_cell.angle_beta   90.00
_cell.angle_gamma   90.00
#
_symmetry.space_group_name_H-M   'P 1'
#
loop_
_entity.id
_entity.type
_entity.pdbx_description
1 polymer ?
#
loop_
_entity_poly.entity_id
_entity_poly.type
_entity_poly.pdbx_seq_one_letter_code
_entity_poly.pdbx_strand_id
1 'polypeptide(L)'
;MYKRQAYTAPYEVIVNDLFDDGDAWNKLTQLKTVEFMTTSYLRGQTFNNAIVVVDESQNCNYHELCSIITRIGRDAKFLMCGDYYQSDFTKNNDKEGINQFIKILSHMTSFDIIEFGFEDIVRSGLVRDFIMTKELVDRGKL
;
A
#
# COMPACT_ATOMS: atom_id res chain seq x y z
N MET A 1 18.97 12.24 -2.77
CA MET A 1 19.03 11.15 -3.74
C MET A 1 18.91 9.77 -3.07
N TYR A 2 19.67 9.47 -2.03
CA TYR A 2 19.69 8.15 -1.36
C TYR A 2 18.35 7.67 -0.74
N LYS A 3 17.51 8.57 -0.21
CA LYS A 3 16.23 8.16 0.43
C LYS A 3 15.23 7.55 -0.57
N ARG A 4 15.19 8.04 -1.82
CA ARG A 4 14.27 7.51 -2.83
C ARG A 4 14.63 6.08 -3.23
N GLN A 5 15.92 5.77 -3.38
CA GLN A 5 16.40 4.43 -3.75
C GLN A 5 16.03 3.36 -2.70
N ALA A 6 16.11 3.69 -1.41
CA ALA A 6 15.75 2.75 -0.35
C ALA A 6 14.28 2.32 -0.41
N TYR A 7 13.39 3.21 -0.82
CA TYR A 7 11.95 2.90 -0.95
C TYR A 7 11.59 2.23 -2.27
N THR A 8 12.37 2.42 -3.34
CA THR A 8 12.09 1.81 -4.64
C THR A 8 12.69 0.42 -4.82
N ALA A 9 13.72 0.08 -4.06
CA ALA A 9 14.44 -1.19 -4.22
C ALA A 9 13.54 -2.44 -4.16
N PRO A 10 12.56 -2.57 -3.24
CA PRO A 10 11.67 -3.73 -3.23
C PRO A 10 10.84 -3.85 -4.51
N TYR A 11 10.36 -2.73 -5.05
CA TYR A 11 9.55 -2.71 -6.27
C TYR A 11 10.39 -3.01 -7.51
N GLU A 12 11.64 -2.57 -7.54
CA GLU A 12 12.60 -2.91 -8.60
C GLU A 12 12.80 -4.43 -8.71
N VAL A 13 13.03 -5.10 -7.57
CA VAL A 13 13.16 -6.57 -7.54
C VAL A 13 11.88 -7.23 -8.07
N ILE A 14 10.71 -6.84 -7.55
CA ILE A 14 9.42 -7.41 -7.95
C ILE A 14 9.17 -7.22 -9.45
N VAL A 15 9.41 -6.02 -9.97
CA VAL A 15 9.18 -5.72 -11.40
C VAL A 15 10.15 -6.50 -12.27
N ASN A 16 11.43 -6.55 -11.91
CA ASN A 16 12.42 -7.31 -12.67
C ASN A 16 12.08 -8.80 -12.71
N ASP A 17 11.65 -9.38 -11.60
CA ASP A 17 11.21 -10.77 -11.52
C ASP A 17 9.94 -11.03 -12.35
N LEU A 18 8.94 -10.14 -12.28
CA LEU A 18 7.69 -10.28 -13.03
C LEU A 18 7.89 -10.27 -14.55
N PHE A 19 8.87 -9.53 -15.03
CA PHE A 19 9.17 -9.42 -16.47
C PHE A 19 10.30 -10.36 -16.92
N ASP A 20 10.87 -11.14 -16.01
CA ASP A 20 12.06 -11.96 -16.28
C ASP A 20 13.18 -11.17 -16.97
N ASP A 21 13.38 -9.92 -16.54
CA ASP A 21 14.33 -8.97 -17.11
C ASP A 21 14.97 -8.13 -16.00
N GLY A 22 16.24 -8.34 -15.73
CA GLY A 22 16.99 -7.64 -14.68
C GLY A 22 17.05 -6.11 -14.82
N ASP A 23 16.59 -5.55 -15.95
CA ASP A 23 16.56 -4.11 -16.22
C ASP A 23 15.12 -3.57 -16.49
N ALA A 24 14.10 -4.40 -16.23
CA ALA A 24 12.69 -4.03 -16.49
C ALA A 24 12.28 -2.75 -15.78
N TRP A 25 12.63 -2.59 -14.50
CA TRP A 25 12.34 -1.40 -13.73
C TRP A 25 12.84 -0.11 -14.38
N ASN A 26 14.10 -0.11 -14.81
CA ASN A 26 14.71 1.07 -15.46
C ASN A 26 14.02 1.38 -16.79
N LYS A 27 13.77 0.36 -17.61
CA LYS A 27 13.07 0.52 -18.89
C LYS A 27 11.68 1.11 -18.72
N LEU A 28 10.88 0.57 -17.77
CA LEU A 28 9.52 1.03 -17.52
C LEU A 28 9.46 2.43 -16.90
N THR A 29 10.42 2.77 -16.04
CA THR A 29 10.51 4.11 -15.47
C THR A 29 10.97 5.16 -16.49
N GLN A 30 11.89 4.82 -17.40
CA GLN A 30 12.28 5.69 -18.50
C GLN A 30 11.12 5.95 -19.47
N LEU A 31 10.32 4.93 -19.76
CA LEU A 31 9.10 5.03 -20.57
C LEU A 31 7.93 5.70 -19.83
N LYS A 32 8.10 6.03 -18.55
CA LYS A 32 7.03 6.54 -17.67
C LYS A 32 5.82 5.62 -17.57
N THR A 33 6.01 4.33 -17.81
CA THR A 33 4.98 3.30 -17.61
C THR A 33 4.80 3.00 -16.13
N VAL A 34 5.89 3.07 -15.35
CA VAL A 34 5.90 2.97 -13.89
C VAL A 34 6.52 4.23 -13.32
N GLU A 35 5.82 4.84 -12.37
CA GLU A 35 6.33 6.00 -11.64
C GLU A 35 6.18 5.77 -10.14
N PHE A 36 7.26 5.99 -9.39
CA PHE A 36 7.24 5.99 -7.93
C PHE A 36 7.13 7.43 -7.42
N MET A 37 6.15 7.68 -6.57
CA MET A 37 5.92 9.00 -5.97
C MET A 37 5.77 8.90 -4.45
N THR A 38 6.17 9.95 -3.77
CA THR A 38 5.83 10.14 -2.36
C THR A 38 4.61 11.06 -2.23
N THR A 39 3.88 10.95 -1.12
CA THR A 39 2.67 11.75 -0.85
C THR A 39 2.90 13.26 -0.98
N SER A 40 4.13 13.72 -0.71
CA SER A 40 4.51 15.13 -0.81
C SER A 40 4.44 15.72 -2.23
N TYR A 41 4.49 14.88 -3.27
CA TYR A 41 4.53 15.33 -4.67
C TYR A 41 3.19 15.24 -5.39
N LEU A 42 2.11 14.90 -4.70
CA LEU A 42 0.79 14.67 -5.30
C LEU A 42 0.01 15.96 -5.60
N ARG A 43 0.43 17.09 -5.05
CA ARG A 43 -0.30 18.36 -5.20
C ARG A 43 -0.35 18.79 -6.67
N GLY A 44 -1.56 19.09 -7.15
CA GLY A 44 -1.79 19.58 -8.52
C GLY A 44 -1.79 18.48 -9.59
N GLN A 45 -1.66 17.20 -9.21
CA GLN A 45 -1.71 16.07 -10.14
C GLN A 45 -3.11 15.48 -10.21
N THR A 46 -3.43 14.86 -11.36
CA THR A 46 -4.61 14.02 -11.56
C THR A 46 -4.17 12.79 -12.34
N PHE A 47 -4.46 11.62 -11.82
CA PHE A 47 -4.06 10.33 -12.41
C PHE A 47 -5.17 9.83 -13.33
N ASN A 48 -5.00 10.01 -14.63
CA ASN A 48 -5.89 9.45 -15.64
C ASN A 48 -5.24 8.24 -16.31
N ASN A 49 -6.03 7.25 -16.71
CA ASN A 49 -5.57 6.04 -17.40
C ASN A 49 -4.42 5.37 -16.63
N ALA A 50 -4.57 5.22 -15.32
CA ALA A 50 -3.50 4.77 -14.43
C ALA A 50 -4.02 3.76 -13.40
N ILE A 51 -3.11 2.92 -12.92
CA ILE A 51 -3.32 2.14 -11.70
C ILE A 51 -2.48 2.81 -10.62
N VAL A 52 -3.15 3.33 -9.61
CA VAL A 52 -2.50 3.97 -8.45
C VAL A 52 -2.49 2.97 -7.30
N VAL A 53 -1.30 2.57 -6.89
CA VAL A 53 -1.09 1.65 -5.76
C VAL A 53 -0.54 2.46 -4.59
N VAL A 54 -1.24 2.42 -3.46
CA VAL A 54 -0.79 2.97 -2.17
C VAL A 54 -0.40 1.82 -1.29
N ASP A 55 0.88 1.57 -1.20
CA ASP A 55 1.43 0.51 -0.37
C ASP A 55 1.76 1.05 1.03
N GLU A 56 1.76 0.14 2.03
CA GLU A 56 1.95 0.49 3.44
C GLU A 56 1.01 1.63 3.90
N SER A 57 -0.22 1.62 3.39
CA SER A 57 -1.19 2.70 3.57
C SER A 57 -1.60 2.93 5.04
N GLN A 58 -1.38 1.95 5.93
CA GLN A 58 -1.54 2.13 7.38
C GLN A 58 -0.58 3.19 7.96
N ASN A 59 0.50 3.53 7.24
CA ASN A 59 1.44 4.58 7.64
C ASN A 59 1.04 5.98 7.15
N CYS A 60 -0.03 6.09 6.35
CA CYS A 60 -0.57 7.37 5.90
C CYS A 60 -1.56 7.92 6.93
N ASN A 61 -1.55 9.24 7.16
CA ASN A 61 -2.60 9.86 7.93
C ASN A 61 -3.87 10.11 7.09
N TYR A 62 -4.98 10.44 7.75
CA TYR A 62 -6.27 10.66 7.09
C TYR A 62 -6.21 11.70 5.96
N HIS A 63 -5.51 12.81 6.17
CA HIS A 63 -5.40 13.87 5.16
C HIS A 63 -4.59 13.43 3.93
N GLU A 64 -3.56 12.62 4.12
CA GLU A 64 -2.79 12.04 3.02
C GLU A 64 -3.66 11.10 2.21
N LEU A 65 -4.40 10.18 2.83
CA LEU A 65 -5.32 9.27 2.16
C LEU A 65 -6.40 10.03 1.37
N CYS A 66 -7.04 11.02 1.96
CA CYS A 66 -7.99 11.89 1.28
C CYS A 66 -7.34 12.65 0.11
N SER A 67 -6.10 13.09 0.29
CA SER A 67 -5.37 13.78 -0.76
C SER A 67 -5.08 12.87 -1.95
N ILE A 68 -4.73 11.61 -1.72
CA ILE A 68 -4.43 10.63 -2.77
C ILE A 68 -5.72 10.30 -3.55
N ILE A 69 -6.79 9.88 -2.86
CA ILE A 69 -8.02 9.42 -3.51
C ILE A 69 -8.67 10.51 -4.35
N THR A 70 -8.56 11.78 -3.93
CA THR A 70 -9.08 12.92 -4.69
C THR A 70 -8.26 13.28 -5.93
N ARG A 71 -7.16 12.57 -6.20
CA ARG A 71 -6.34 12.70 -7.42
C ARG A 71 -6.66 11.63 -8.46
N ILE A 72 -7.48 10.65 -8.13
CA ILE A 72 -7.88 9.62 -9.06
C ILE A 72 -8.78 10.25 -10.13
N GLY A 73 -8.35 10.13 -11.38
CA GLY A 73 -9.03 10.70 -12.54
C GLY A 73 -9.80 9.67 -13.35
N ARG A 74 -10.02 9.97 -14.64
CA ARG A 74 -10.77 9.10 -15.55
C ARG A 74 -9.97 7.84 -15.88
N ASP A 75 -10.69 6.72 -16.02
CA ASP A 75 -10.12 5.43 -16.42
C ASP A 75 -8.94 5.00 -15.54
N ALA A 76 -9.01 5.33 -14.26
CA ALA A 76 -8.00 4.98 -13.29
C ALA A 76 -8.54 4.00 -12.24
N LYS A 77 -7.65 3.12 -11.75
CA LYS A 77 -7.91 2.20 -10.64
C LYS A 77 -7.09 2.62 -9.43
N PHE A 78 -7.69 2.47 -8.25
CA PHE A 78 -7.04 2.76 -6.98
C PHE A 78 -6.96 1.47 -6.16
N LEU A 79 -5.74 1.11 -5.76
CA LEU A 79 -5.45 -0.03 -4.89
C LEU A 79 -4.80 0.51 -3.62
N MET A 80 -5.37 0.16 -2.48
CA MET A 80 -4.85 0.54 -1.17
C MET A 80 -4.46 -0.74 -0.43
N CYS A 81 -3.16 -0.92 -0.22
CA CYS A 81 -2.58 -2.08 0.42
C CYS A 81 -2.03 -1.68 1.78
N GLY A 82 -2.29 -2.48 2.80
CA GLY A 82 -1.77 -2.22 4.14
C GLY A 82 -2.29 -3.17 5.20
N ASP A 83 -1.58 -3.24 6.31
CA ASP A 83 -1.95 -4.00 7.49
C ASP A 83 -2.40 -3.05 8.61
N TYR A 84 -3.69 -2.92 8.77
CA TYR A 84 -4.29 -1.99 9.74
C TYR A 84 -4.28 -2.50 11.17
N TYR A 85 -3.95 -3.77 11.38
CA TYR A 85 -3.77 -4.35 12.70
C TYR A 85 -2.38 -4.07 13.27
N GLN A 86 -1.38 -3.84 12.41
CA GLN A 86 0.02 -3.56 12.79
C GLN A 86 0.38 -2.07 12.79
N SER A 87 -0.61 -1.17 12.73
CA SER A 87 -0.30 0.26 12.69
C SER A 87 0.49 0.69 13.94
N ASP A 88 1.73 1.10 13.74
CA ASP A 88 2.65 1.65 14.77
C ASP A 88 2.25 3.05 15.24
N PHE A 89 1.06 3.52 14.86
CA PHE A 89 0.56 4.80 15.31
C PHE A 89 0.34 4.79 16.82
N THR A 90 1.26 5.42 17.51
CA THR A 90 1.18 5.67 18.95
C THR A 90 0.09 6.69 19.32
N LYS A 91 -0.45 7.40 18.32
CA LYS A 91 -1.51 8.40 18.52
C LYS A 91 -2.87 7.83 18.13
N ASN A 92 -3.79 7.79 19.07
CA ASN A 92 -5.18 7.34 18.86
C ASN A 92 -5.89 8.08 17.71
N ASN A 93 -5.59 9.36 17.49
CA ASN A 93 -6.21 10.18 16.44
C ASN A 93 -5.90 9.67 15.01
N ASP A 94 -4.72 9.10 14.79
CA ASP A 94 -4.33 8.62 13.45
C ASP A 94 -5.04 7.28 13.14
N LYS A 95 -5.20 6.40 14.14
CA LYS A 95 -6.00 5.17 14.01
C LYS A 95 -7.47 5.47 13.73
N GLU A 96 -8.04 6.46 14.42
CA GLU A 96 -9.40 6.90 14.16
C GLU A 96 -9.57 7.43 12.74
N GLY A 97 -8.59 8.17 12.21
CA GLY A 97 -8.61 8.71 10.87
C GLY A 97 -8.61 7.62 9.79
N ILE A 98 -7.78 6.58 9.95
CA ILE A 98 -7.74 5.44 9.02
C ILE A 98 -9.06 4.66 9.06
N ASN A 99 -9.57 4.36 10.25
CA ASN A 99 -10.84 3.67 10.40
C ASN A 99 -11.99 4.45 9.78
N GLN A 100 -11.98 5.78 9.94
CA GLN A 100 -12.95 6.66 9.28
C GLN A 100 -12.83 6.59 7.77
N PHE A 101 -11.62 6.59 7.23
CA PHE A 101 -11.38 6.49 5.80
C PHE A 101 -11.89 5.17 5.23
N ILE A 102 -11.53 4.03 5.85
CA ILE A 102 -12.02 2.70 5.45
C ILE A 102 -13.55 2.64 5.52
N LYS A 103 -14.16 3.21 6.57
CA LYS A 103 -15.60 3.28 6.70
C LYS A 103 -16.24 4.07 5.56
N ILE A 104 -15.64 5.17 5.11
CA ILE A 104 -16.11 5.92 3.95
C ILE A 104 -16.06 5.04 2.69
N LEU A 105 -14.92 4.37 2.44
CA LEU A 105 -14.76 3.51 1.28
C LEU A 105 -15.77 2.36 1.27
N SER A 106 -16.06 1.75 2.42
CA SER A 106 -17.03 0.64 2.54
C SER A 106 -18.48 1.04 2.23
N HIS A 107 -18.79 2.34 2.22
CA HIS A 107 -20.10 2.86 1.80
C HIS A 107 -20.14 3.29 0.32
N MET A 108 -19.01 3.21 -0.38
CA MET A 108 -18.92 3.55 -1.79
C MET A 108 -19.14 2.30 -2.66
N THR A 109 -20.05 2.37 -3.63
CA THR A 109 -20.34 1.24 -4.53
C THR A 109 -19.21 0.92 -5.52
N SER A 110 -18.22 1.80 -5.62
CA SER A 110 -17.05 1.65 -6.49
C SER A 110 -15.82 1.06 -5.77
N PHE A 111 -15.97 0.65 -4.52
CA PHE A 111 -14.90 0.02 -3.74
C PHE A 111 -15.31 -1.34 -3.22
N ASP A 112 -14.35 -2.27 -3.28
CA ASP A 112 -14.42 -3.56 -2.61
C ASP A 112 -13.25 -3.68 -1.63
N ILE A 113 -13.48 -4.40 -0.52
CA ILE A 113 -12.46 -4.69 0.49
C ILE A 113 -12.12 -6.17 0.40
N ILE A 114 -10.86 -6.49 0.24
CA ILE A 114 -10.32 -7.85 0.24
C ILE A 114 -9.48 -8.01 1.51
N GLU A 115 -9.88 -8.93 2.37
CA GLU A 115 -9.14 -9.27 3.58
C GLU A 115 -8.38 -10.58 3.36
N PHE A 116 -7.10 -10.57 3.72
CA PHE A 116 -6.24 -11.76 3.70
C PHE A 116 -6.16 -12.36 5.10
N GLY A 117 -6.34 -13.69 5.17
CA GLY A 117 -6.26 -14.45 6.41
C GLY A 117 -4.92 -15.18 6.57
N PHE A 118 -4.84 -16.02 7.61
CA PHE A 118 -3.65 -16.84 7.85
C PHE A 118 -3.34 -17.83 6.73
N GLU A 119 -4.36 -18.28 6.01
CA GLU A 119 -4.26 -19.17 4.86
C GLU A 119 -3.56 -18.52 3.66
N ASP A 120 -3.62 -17.20 3.58
CA ASP A 120 -3.04 -16.41 2.48
C ASP A 120 -1.56 -16.07 2.72
N ILE A 121 -0.98 -16.47 3.86
CA ILE A 121 0.41 -16.17 4.18
C ILE A 121 1.34 -16.96 3.27
N VAL A 122 1.97 -16.28 2.31
CA VAL A 122 2.97 -16.81 1.38
C VAL A 122 4.38 -16.54 1.93
N ARG A 123 4.79 -17.28 2.96
CA ARG A 123 6.11 -17.16 3.60
C ARG A 123 6.64 -18.55 3.95
N SER A 124 7.96 -18.62 4.29
CA SER A 124 8.54 -19.87 4.82
C SER A 124 7.84 -20.32 6.10
N GLY A 125 7.89 -21.63 6.41
CA GLY A 125 7.20 -22.20 7.57
C GLY A 125 7.50 -21.46 8.87
N LEU A 126 8.79 -21.17 9.15
CA LEU A 126 9.20 -20.43 10.34
C LEU A 126 8.57 -19.03 10.42
N VAL A 127 8.56 -18.29 9.31
CA VAL A 127 8.01 -16.92 9.28
C VAL A 127 6.50 -16.95 9.45
N ARG A 128 5.84 -17.91 8.80
CA ARG A 128 4.40 -18.12 8.95
C ARG A 128 4.03 -18.41 10.40
N ASP A 129 4.71 -19.36 11.03
CA ASP A 129 4.49 -19.73 12.44
C ASP A 129 4.69 -18.56 13.38
N PHE A 130 5.73 -17.75 13.12
CA PHE A 130 5.99 -16.54 13.90
C PHE A 130 4.85 -15.53 13.78
N ILE A 131 4.38 -15.24 12.56
CA ILE A 131 3.30 -14.27 12.31
C ILE A 131 2.02 -14.74 13.01
N MET A 132 1.66 -16.01 12.85
CA MET A 132 0.46 -16.59 13.47
C MET A 132 0.53 -16.54 14.99
N THR A 133 1.66 -16.96 15.57
CA THR A 133 1.84 -16.98 17.02
C THR A 133 1.85 -15.57 17.61
N LYS A 134 2.55 -14.63 16.95
CA LYS A 134 2.56 -13.22 17.34
C LYS A 134 1.15 -12.66 17.44
N GLU A 135 0.32 -12.89 16.42
CA GLU A 135 -1.03 -12.36 16.40
C GLU A 135 -1.92 -12.96 17.49
N LEU A 136 -1.75 -14.27 17.79
CA LEU A 136 -2.46 -14.91 18.89
C LEU A 136 -2.09 -14.31 20.25
N VAL A 137 -0.81 -14.03 20.47
CA VAL A 137 -0.31 -13.37 21.68
C VAL A 137 -0.85 -11.94 21.77
N ASP A 138 -0.76 -11.16 20.71
CA ASP A 138 -1.22 -9.77 20.68
C ASP A 138 -2.75 -9.65 20.92
N ARG A 139 -3.51 -10.66 20.53
CA ARG A 139 -4.96 -10.76 20.80
C ARG A 139 -5.30 -11.35 22.16
N GLY A 140 -4.31 -11.70 22.99
CA GLY A 140 -4.52 -12.32 24.30
C GLY A 140 -5.17 -13.70 24.25
N LYS A 141 -4.90 -14.46 23.18
CA LYS A 141 -5.40 -15.83 22.99
C LYS A 141 -4.39 -16.90 23.35
N LEU A 142 -3.15 -16.49 23.67
CA LEU A 142 -2.07 -17.29 24.21
C LEU A 142 -1.47 -16.57 25.43
#